data_3dd3016d2cac2ea71d358684d17f184b
#
_entry.id   3dd3016d2cac2ea71d358684d17f184b
#
_cell.length_a   1.000
_cell.length_b   1.000
_cell.length_c   1.000
_cell.angle_alpha   90.00
_cell.angle_beta   90.00
_cell.angle_gamma   90.00
#
_symmetry.space_group_name_H-M   'P 1'
#
loop_
_entity.id
_entity.type
_entity.pdbx_description
1 polymer ?
#
loop_
_entity_poly.entity_id
_entity_poly.type
_entity_poly.pdbx_seq_one_letter_code
_entity_poly.pdbx_strand_id
1 'polypeptide(L)'
;MGDMPGKPPLWIWLALPLAYLLYFYHLDGTGLLSADEPRYASIGREMADSGDWLTPRLWGHPWFEKPPLLYWMTATGFRLRLGPELAPRLPVAVLAVLFLAFFAWVVGREFGHEPATLATLILGTCLGWVGFSQIAVTDLPLTVAFSSAMLLALPWVAKGDTRRLPAVGALLGLAVLAKGLVPVVLAVPLLFRRRAPDLLRGRVVAPFLAVSLPWYLLCYLRNGNEFLRVFFWQQQLSRLFSGALLHVRPPWFYIPVIAGGLLPWLPLVGLLARPAFWRDPRCVFLLWCVLFGLAFFSVSTNKLPGYVLPLVPALAAVMGLELSEVANPRPWLAASALLLVAFPVAAQVLPAGVGSGLSHALRPQFEWVWLLPVLVAAGVCILGTQRVAATLLVSVCATAGIVAIKAATLPELDRSASARGLWRAIEVRADSVCVAGIQAKWRYGLNYYSVTPLPDCQTTPKPLEVRQTLGQPPYLASGGNGDTQLGVPGRR
;
A
#
# COMPACT_ATOMS: atom_id res chain seq x y z
N MET A 1 4.24 -47.32 -0.36
CA MET A 1 4.67 -46.71 -1.61
C MET A 1 4.28 -45.24 -1.52
N GLY A 2 5.26 -44.37 -1.25
CA GLY A 2 5.01 -42.95 -1.09
C GLY A 2 4.73 -42.32 -2.46
N ASP A 3 3.63 -41.55 -2.54
CA ASP A 3 3.35 -40.74 -3.67
C ASP A 3 4.52 -39.76 -3.90
N MET A 4 5.22 -39.91 -5.01
CA MET A 4 6.19 -38.94 -5.47
C MET A 4 5.44 -37.62 -5.67
N PRO A 5 5.95 -36.47 -5.21
CA PRO A 5 5.31 -35.18 -5.44
C PRO A 5 5.18 -34.98 -6.97
N GLY A 6 3.93 -34.93 -7.44
CA GLY A 6 3.61 -34.67 -8.84
C GLY A 6 4.30 -33.39 -9.31
N LYS A 7 4.68 -33.32 -10.60
CA LYS A 7 5.26 -32.09 -11.19
C LYS A 7 4.39 -30.88 -10.83
N PRO A 8 4.98 -29.78 -10.34
CA PRO A 8 4.20 -28.58 -10.03
C PRO A 8 3.39 -28.16 -11.26
N PRO A 9 2.12 -27.82 -11.11
CA PRO A 9 1.27 -27.44 -12.23
C PRO A 9 1.84 -26.21 -12.97
N LEU A 10 1.68 -26.16 -14.27
CA LEU A 10 2.28 -25.14 -15.16
C LEU A 10 2.04 -23.68 -14.67
N TRP A 11 0.91 -23.44 -14.01
CA TRP A 11 0.57 -22.10 -13.50
C TRP A 11 1.52 -21.60 -12.41
N ILE A 12 2.22 -22.49 -11.66
CA ILE A 12 3.23 -22.05 -10.67
C ILE A 12 4.41 -21.40 -11.38
N TRP A 13 4.82 -21.93 -12.54
CA TRP A 13 5.90 -21.34 -13.33
C TRP A 13 5.53 -19.99 -13.95
N LEU A 14 4.23 -19.74 -14.17
CA LEU A 14 3.73 -18.43 -14.59
C LEU A 14 3.63 -17.44 -13.43
N ALA A 15 3.41 -17.90 -12.21
CA ALA A 15 3.28 -17.04 -11.05
C ALA A 15 4.58 -16.25 -10.72
N LEU A 16 5.76 -16.87 -10.91
CA LEU A 16 7.04 -16.21 -10.64
C LEU A 16 7.30 -15.01 -11.55
N PRO A 17 7.22 -15.09 -12.89
CA PRO A 17 7.40 -13.94 -13.75
C PRO A 17 6.32 -12.87 -13.55
N LEU A 18 5.06 -13.27 -13.29
CA LEU A 18 4.00 -12.30 -12.97
C LEU A 18 4.31 -11.56 -11.65
N ALA A 19 4.75 -12.28 -10.64
CA ALA A 19 5.14 -11.66 -9.36
C ALA A 19 6.34 -10.72 -9.54
N TYR A 20 7.35 -11.11 -10.33
CA TYR A 20 8.48 -10.23 -10.62
C TYR A 20 8.02 -8.94 -11.32
N LEU A 21 7.23 -9.06 -12.39
CA LEU A 21 6.76 -7.92 -13.17
C LEU A 21 5.87 -6.97 -12.36
N LEU A 22 5.01 -7.50 -11.51
CA LEU A 22 4.11 -6.70 -10.70
C LEU A 22 4.80 -6.02 -9.51
N TYR A 23 5.67 -6.75 -8.78
CA TYR A 23 6.15 -6.31 -7.47
C TYR A 23 7.58 -5.81 -7.47
N PHE A 24 8.46 -6.26 -8.37
CA PHE A 24 9.88 -5.96 -8.34
C PHE A 24 10.38 -5.17 -9.54
N TYR A 25 9.73 -5.32 -10.70
CA TYR A 25 10.11 -4.61 -11.93
C TYR A 25 10.01 -3.09 -11.73
N HIS A 26 11.10 -2.38 -11.99
CA HIS A 26 11.24 -0.93 -11.82
C HIS A 26 10.82 -0.41 -10.42
N LEU A 27 11.10 -1.15 -9.35
CA LEU A 27 10.81 -0.73 -7.98
C LEU A 27 11.62 0.51 -7.56
N ASP A 28 12.81 0.69 -8.15
CA ASP A 28 13.70 1.85 -8.02
C ASP A 28 13.55 2.88 -9.17
N GLY A 29 12.60 2.66 -10.07
CA GLY A 29 12.40 3.49 -11.27
C GLY A 29 12.12 4.96 -10.99
N THR A 30 11.62 5.28 -9.79
CA THR A 30 11.47 6.67 -9.30
C THR A 30 12.16 6.87 -7.98
N GLY A 31 12.58 8.10 -7.69
CA GLY A 31 12.91 8.49 -6.33
C GLY A 31 11.70 8.41 -5.40
N LEU A 32 11.90 8.63 -4.09
CA LEU A 32 10.85 8.52 -3.11
C LEU A 32 9.79 9.60 -3.31
N LEU A 33 8.53 9.22 -3.14
CA LEU A 33 7.37 10.02 -3.49
C LEU A 33 6.62 10.53 -2.25
N SER A 34 5.85 11.61 -2.42
CA SER A 34 5.06 12.25 -1.35
C SER A 34 5.91 12.81 -0.20
N ALA A 35 5.26 13.17 0.91
CA ALA A 35 5.95 13.60 2.13
C ALA A 35 6.26 12.42 3.07
N ASP A 36 5.50 11.35 2.98
CA ASP A 36 5.57 10.24 3.92
C ASP A 36 6.72 9.27 3.61
N GLU A 37 6.87 8.88 2.34
CA GLU A 37 7.86 7.87 1.95
C GLU A 37 9.31 8.32 2.27
N PRO A 38 9.78 9.50 1.85
CA PRO A 38 11.13 9.96 2.19
C PRO A 38 11.33 10.19 3.68
N ARG A 39 10.30 10.64 4.40
CA ARG A 39 10.34 10.83 5.85
C ARG A 39 10.53 9.50 6.58
N TYR A 40 9.73 8.49 6.25
CA TYR A 40 9.86 7.16 6.85
C TYR A 40 11.18 6.47 6.48
N ALA A 41 11.63 6.66 5.26
CA ALA A 41 12.92 6.16 4.80
C ALA A 41 14.09 6.83 5.52
N SER A 42 14.04 8.15 5.79
CA SER A 42 15.05 8.85 6.60
C SER A 42 15.15 8.27 8.00
N ILE A 43 14.01 8.02 8.66
CA ILE A 43 13.98 7.44 10.01
C ILE A 43 14.60 6.02 10.00
N GLY A 44 14.22 5.19 9.02
CA GLY A 44 14.79 3.85 8.89
C GLY A 44 16.29 3.86 8.61
N ARG A 45 16.78 4.80 7.79
CA ARG A 45 18.22 5.00 7.56
C ARG A 45 18.94 5.39 8.85
N GLU A 46 18.41 6.36 9.58
CA GLU A 46 19.03 6.82 10.83
C GLU A 46 19.07 5.71 11.90
N MET A 47 18.02 4.87 11.96
CA MET A 47 18.05 3.65 12.79
C MET A 47 19.16 2.68 12.36
N ALA A 48 19.35 2.47 11.06
CA ALA A 48 20.39 1.61 10.54
C ALA A 48 21.79 2.16 10.85
N ASP A 49 22.01 3.44 10.66
CA ASP A 49 23.30 4.10 10.82
C ASP A 49 23.71 4.22 12.28
N SER A 50 22.78 4.66 13.15
CA SER A 50 23.01 4.82 14.59
C SER A 50 23.01 3.50 15.38
N GLY A 51 22.38 2.44 14.87
CA GLY A 51 22.13 1.21 15.61
C GLY A 51 21.03 1.34 16.69
N ASP A 52 20.35 2.49 16.80
CA ASP A 52 19.23 2.70 17.72
C ASP A 52 17.91 2.28 17.09
N TRP A 53 17.53 1.00 17.28
CA TRP A 53 16.29 0.42 16.77
C TRP A 53 15.06 0.69 17.66
N LEU A 54 15.26 1.41 18.78
CA LEU A 54 14.20 1.66 19.75
C LEU A 54 13.55 3.03 19.56
N THR A 55 14.35 4.11 19.51
CA THR A 55 13.85 5.47 19.37
C THR A 55 13.90 5.92 17.90
N PRO A 56 12.75 6.03 17.22
CA PRO A 56 12.70 6.62 15.89
C PRO A 56 13.21 8.07 15.94
N ARG A 57 14.11 8.43 15.03
CA ARG A 57 14.63 9.79 14.92
C ARG A 57 14.50 10.30 13.49
N LEU A 58 14.23 11.57 13.38
CA LEU A 58 14.26 12.28 12.10
C LEU A 58 15.21 13.46 12.22
N TRP A 59 16.33 13.39 11.53
CA TRP A 59 17.40 14.39 11.54
C TRP A 59 17.95 14.65 12.97
N GLY A 60 18.23 13.57 13.70
CA GLY A 60 18.75 13.60 15.06
C GLY A 60 17.71 13.80 16.16
N HIS A 61 16.49 14.23 15.84
CA HIS A 61 15.44 14.49 16.83
C HIS A 61 14.49 13.30 16.96
N PRO A 62 14.04 12.93 18.19
CA PRO A 62 13.04 11.89 18.39
C PRO A 62 11.75 12.19 17.60
N TRP A 63 11.21 11.16 16.92
CA TRP A 63 10.06 11.31 16.04
C TRP A 63 8.99 10.23 16.31
N PHE A 64 8.01 10.56 17.11
CA PHE A 64 7.00 9.62 17.60
C PHE A 64 5.67 9.71 16.83
N GLU A 65 5.71 9.75 15.49
CA GLU A 65 4.50 9.81 14.67
C GLU A 65 3.87 8.44 14.43
N LYS A 66 4.68 7.43 14.15
CA LYS A 66 4.24 6.06 13.84
C LYS A 66 5.03 5.05 14.68
N PRO A 67 4.45 3.85 14.91
CA PRO A 67 5.16 2.74 15.51
C PRO A 67 6.25 2.20 14.57
N PRO A 68 7.17 1.34 15.05
CA PRO A 68 8.46 1.11 14.41
C PRO A 68 8.47 0.11 13.26
N LEU A 69 7.40 -0.66 13.01
CA LEU A 69 7.47 -1.83 12.11
C LEU A 69 8.02 -1.48 10.73
N LEU A 70 7.51 -0.42 10.09
CA LEU A 70 8.01 0.02 8.78
C LEU A 70 9.45 0.54 8.87
N TYR A 71 9.80 1.25 9.95
CA TYR A 71 11.16 1.76 10.16
C TYR A 71 12.16 0.61 10.30
N TRP A 72 11.81 -0.45 11.04
CA TRP A 72 12.62 -1.67 11.15
C TRP A 72 12.81 -2.37 9.81
N MET A 73 11.74 -2.48 9.00
CA MET A 73 11.82 -3.04 7.65
C MET A 73 12.79 -2.22 6.78
N THR A 74 12.64 -0.91 6.78
CA THR A 74 13.49 0.01 6.04
C THR A 74 14.95 -0.02 6.53
N ALA A 75 15.17 0.00 7.85
CA ALA A 75 16.49 -0.11 8.46
C ALA A 75 17.19 -1.42 8.07
N THR A 76 16.45 -2.53 8.04
CA THR A 76 16.97 -3.81 7.52
C THR A 76 17.42 -3.68 6.07
N GLY A 77 16.64 -3.02 5.21
CA GLY A 77 17.02 -2.75 3.82
C GLY A 77 18.33 -1.95 3.70
N PHE A 78 18.53 -0.93 4.54
CA PHE A 78 19.79 -0.16 4.58
C PHE A 78 20.96 -1.01 5.10
N ARG A 79 20.77 -1.83 6.13
CA ARG A 79 21.81 -2.76 6.60
C ARG A 79 22.21 -3.77 5.54
N LEU A 80 21.30 -4.18 4.68
CA LEU A 80 21.58 -5.03 3.52
C LEU A 80 22.16 -4.26 2.32
N ARG A 81 22.40 -2.96 2.44
CA ARG A 81 22.99 -2.08 1.41
C ARG A 81 22.23 -2.08 0.08
N LEU A 82 20.91 -2.11 0.14
CA LEU A 82 20.05 -2.17 -1.05
C LEU A 82 19.96 -0.84 -1.83
N GLY A 83 20.62 0.21 -1.37
CA GLY A 83 20.55 1.54 -2.00
C GLY A 83 19.36 2.39 -1.54
N PRO A 84 19.32 3.66 -1.96
CA PRO A 84 18.39 4.63 -1.40
C PRO A 84 16.92 4.34 -1.74
N GLU A 85 16.61 3.86 -2.94
CA GLU A 85 15.21 3.61 -3.34
C GLU A 85 14.74 2.20 -2.95
N LEU A 86 15.62 1.18 -3.07
CA LEU A 86 15.23 -0.20 -2.77
C LEU A 86 15.19 -0.51 -1.27
N ALA A 87 16.05 0.11 -0.45
CA ALA A 87 16.10 -0.16 0.98
C ALA A 87 14.73 0.04 1.68
N PRO A 88 13.96 1.10 1.41
CA PRO A 88 12.62 1.22 1.96
C PRO A 88 11.56 0.37 1.25
N ARG A 89 11.64 0.17 -0.08
CA ARG A 89 10.57 -0.43 -0.88
C ARG A 89 10.62 -1.95 -0.98
N LEU A 90 11.83 -2.52 -1.14
CA LEU A 90 11.98 -3.95 -1.34
C LEU A 90 11.42 -4.79 -0.19
N PRO A 91 11.62 -4.44 1.11
CA PRO A 91 11.00 -5.18 2.20
C PRO A 91 9.48 -5.17 2.15
N VAL A 92 8.86 -4.07 1.69
CA VAL A 92 7.41 -3.93 1.53
C VAL A 92 6.91 -4.81 0.38
N ALA A 93 7.59 -4.80 -0.77
CA ALA A 93 7.25 -5.63 -1.92
C ALA A 93 7.38 -7.15 -1.59
N VAL A 94 8.45 -7.53 -0.89
CA VAL A 94 8.64 -8.91 -0.41
C VAL A 94 7.51 -9.30 0.54
N LEU A 95 7.15 -8.45 1.49
CA LEU A 95 6.05 -8.69 2.42
C LEU A 95 4.72 -8.88 1.67
N ALA A 96 4.46 -8.12 0.60
CA ALA A 96 3.26 -8.26 -0.23
C ALA A 96 3.19 -9.65 -0.90
N VAL A 97 4.30 -10.13 -1.45
CA VAL A 97 4.37 -11.46 -2.11
C VAL A 97 4.26 -12.59 -1.09
N LEU A 98 4.92 -12.48 0.05
CA LEU A 98 4.80 -13.45 1.14
C LEU A 98 3.36 -13.53 1.67
N PHE A 99 2.69 -12.40 1.76
CA PHE A 99 1.28 -12.38 2.12
C PHE A 99 0.39 -13.07 1.09
N LEU A 100 0.64 -12.92 -0.21
CA LEU A 100 -0.13 -13.65 -1.24
C LEU A 100 0.01 -15.17 -1.09
N ALA A 101 1.21 -15.67 -0.78
CA ALA A 101 1.41 -17.10 -0.49
C ALA A 101 0.67 -17.54 0.78
N PHE A 102 0.74 -16.75 1.84
CA PHE A 102 -0.01 -16.99 3.08
C PHE A 102 -1.53 -16.93 2.83
N PHE A 103 -2.00 -15.94 2.08
CA PHE A 103 -3.39 -15.75 1.72
C PHE A 103 -3.93 -16.96 0.95
N ALA A 104 -3.20 -17.42 -0.09
CA ALA A 104 -3.54 -18.62 -0.86
C ALA A 104 -3.63 -19.86 0.05
N TRP A 105 -2.69 -20.01 0.97
CA TRP A 105 -2.68 -21.13 1.91
C TRP A 105 -3.89 -21.11 2.86
N VAL A 106 -4.20 -19.95 3.49
CA VAL A 106 -5.33 -19.85 4.43
C VAL A 106 -6.67 -20.01 3.70
N VAL A 107 -6.87 -19.29 2.59
CA VAL A 107 -8.10 -19.39 1.80
C VAL A 107 -8.30 -20.82 1.27
N GLY A 108 -7.20 -21.47 0.85
CA GLY A 108 -7.23 -22.86 0.40
C GLY A 108 -7.66 -23.85 1.49
N ARG A 109 -7.23 -23.61 2.73
CA ARG A 109 -7.66 -24.42 3.88
C ARG A 109 -9.11 -24.20 4.29
N GLU A 110 -9.60 -22.99 4.13
CA GLU A 110 -10.96 -22.62 4.58
C GLU A 110 -12.02 -22.87 3.49
N PHE A 111 -11.69 -22.66 2.22
CA PHE A 111 -12.67 -22.64 1.12
C PHE A 111 -12.33 -23.61 -0.02
N GLY A 112 -11.12 -24.20 -0.02
CA GLY A 112 -10.66 -25.10 -1.08
C GLY A 112 -9.71 -24.44 -2.09
N HIS A 113 -9.11 -25.30 -2.95
CA HIS A 113 -8.01 -24.86 -3.83
C HIS A 113 -8.46 -23.91 -4.96
N GLU A 114 -9.61 -24.17 -5.57
CA GLU A 114 -10.11 -23.32 -6.67
C GLU A 114 -10.44 -21.91 -6.19
N PRO A 115 -11.25 -21.71 -5.12
CA PRO A 115 -11.47 -20.38 -4.52
C PRO A 115 -10.17 -19.67 -4.15
N ALA A 116 -9.19 -20.39 -3.58
CA ALA A 116 -7.91 -19.82 -3.20
C ALA A 116 -7.12 -19.31 -4.40
N THR A 117 -7.08 -20.09 -5.48
CA THR A 117 -6.40 -19.71 -6.73
C THR A 117 -7.03 -18.45 -7.32
N LEU A 118 -8.36 -18.45 -7.43
CA LEU A 118 -9.12 -17.31 -7.96
C LEU A 118 -8.93 -16.06 -7.10
N ALA A 119 -9.08 -16.18 -5.77
CA ALA A 119 -8.89 -15.07 -4.84
C ALA A 119 -7.47 -14.50 -4.88
N THR A 120 -6.46 -15.37 -5.01
CA THR A 120 -5.06 -14.95 -5.07
C THR A 120 -4.73 -14.23 -6.37
N LEU A 121 -5.25 -14.70 -7.51
CA LEU A 121 -5.13 -14.01 -8.79
C LEU A 121 -5.81 -12.64 -8.76
N ILE A 122 -7.01 -12.55 -8.18
CA ILE A 122 -7.76 -11.31 -7.99
C ILE A 122 -6.95 -10.34 -7.12
N LEU A 123 -6.54 -10.75 -5.91
CA LEU A 123 -5.78 -9.88 -5.00
C LEU A 123 -4.45 -9.46 -5.61
N GLY A 124 -3.70 -10.43 -6.16
CA GLY A 124 -2.34 -10.21 -6.66
C GLY A 124 -2.26 -9.30 -7.88
N THR A 125 -3.37 -9.09 -8.60
CA THR A 125 -3.41 -8.27 -9.81
C THR A 125 -4.34 -7.06 -9.72
N CYS A 126 -4.99 -6.81 -8.57
CA CYS A 126 -5.77 -5.60 -8.38
C CYS A 126 -4.85 -4.38 -8.14
N LEU A 127 -5.22 -3.23 -8.75
CA LEU A 127 -4.39 -2.02 -8.73
C LEU A 127 -4.05 -1.53 -7.32
N GLY A 128 -5.00 -1.62 -6.39
CA GLY A 128 -4.79 -1.16 -5.02
C GLY A 128 -3.69 -1.94 -4.30
N TRP A 129 -3.70 -3.27 -4.40
CA TRP A 129 -2.68 -4.11 -3.78
C TRP A 129 -1.30 -3.89 -4.42
N VAL A 130 -1.24 -3.93 -5.75
CA VAL A 130 0.02 -3.72 -6.49
C VAL A 130 0.57 -2.31 -6.24
N GLY A 131 -0.28 -1.27 -6.30
CA GLY A 131 0.15 0.11 -6.08
C GLY A 131 0.77 0.34 -4.71
N PHE A 132 0.14 -0.16 -3.64
CA PHE A 132 0.67 -0.02 -2.28
C PHE A 132 1.88 -0.92 -1.98
N SER A 133 2.14 -1.94 -2.79
CA SER A 133 3.36 -2.75 -2.69
C SER A 133 4.61 -2.04 -3.25
N GLN A 134 4.43 -0.93 -3.99
CA GLN A 134 5.52 -0.19 -4.63
C GLN A 134 6.06 0.97 -3.79
N ILE A 135 5.43 1.29 -2.67
CA ILE A 135 5.76 2.46 -1.84
C ILE A 135 5.99 2.06 -0.39
N ALA A 136 6.95 2.71 0.25
CA ALA A 136 7.31 2.42 1.64
C ALA A 136 6.45 3.24 2.62
N VAL A 137 5.18 2.81 2.78
CA VAL A 137 4.23 3.41 3.74
C VAL A 137 3.65 2.36 4.68
N THR A 138 3.10 2.79 5.80
CA THR A 138 2.62 1.89 6.87
C THR A 138 1.38 1.07 6.52
N ASP A 139 0.71 1.40 5.40
CA ASP A 139 -0.58 0.81 5.02
C ASP A 139 -0.47 -0.67 4.65
N LEU A 140 0.56 -1.06 3.88
CA LEU A 140 0.73 -2.46 3.51
C LEU A 140 1.14 -3.35 4.70
N PRO A 141 2.14 -3.00 5.55
CA PRO A 141 2.45 -3.76 6.76
C PRO A 141 1.25 -3.93 7.70
N LEU A 142 0.46 -2.86 7.90
CA LEU A 142 -0.80 -2.94 8.62
C LEU A 142 -1.75 -3.95 7.98
N THR A 143 -1.97 -3.83 6.66
CA THR A 143 -2.90 -4.68 5.92
C THR A 143 -2.53 -6.14 6.04
N VAL A 144 -1.24 -6.47 5.85
CA VAL A 144 -0.75 -7.84 5.96
C VAL A 144 -1.02 -8.42 7.35
N ALA A 145 -0.61 -7.72 8.39
CA ALA A 145 -0.78 -8.21 9.76
C ALA A 145 -2.28 -8.33 10.15
N PHE A 146 -3.07 -7.29 9.87
CA PHE A 146 -4.51 -7.27 10.18
C PHE A 146 -5.29 -8.32 9.40
N SER A 147 -5.12 -8.39 8.07
CA SER A 147 -5.85 -9.35 7.24
C SER A 147 -5.45 -10.79 7.56
N SER A 148 -4.17 -11.05 7.89
CA SER A 148 -3.75 -12.36 8.38
C SER A 148 -4.47 -12.75 9.66
N ALA A 149 -4.64 -11.82 10.60
CA ALA A 149 -5.41 -12.07 11.82
C ALA A 149 -6.88 -12.41 11.52
N MET A 150 -7.55 -11.63 10.65
CA MET A 150 -8.95 -11.86 10.29
C MET A 150 -9.13 -13.20 9.57
N LEU A 151 -8.25 -13.57 8.66
CA LEU A 151 -8.29 -14.84 7.95
C LEU A 151 -8.06 -16.04 8.90
N LEU A 152 -7.09 -15.94 9.82
CA LEU A 152 -6.86 -16.99 10.81
C LEU A 152 -8.00 -17.11 11.84
N ALA A 153 -8.83 -16.11 12.01
CA ALA A 153 -10.01 -16.16 12.87
C ALA A 153 -11.19 -16.93 12.24
N LEU A 154 -11.17 -17.23 10.92
CA LEU A 154 -12.31 -17.87 10.22
C LEU A 154 -12.76 -19.20 10.84
N PRO A 155 -11.89 -20.15 11.23
CA PRO A 155 -12.32 -21.38 11.90
C PRO A 155 -13.02 -21.13 13.23
N TRP A 156 -12.58 -20.12 13.98
CA TRP A 156 -13.26 -19.74 15.21
C TRP A 156 -14.63 -19.08 14.92
N VAL A 157 -14.72 -18.25 13.89
CA VAL A 157 -15.98 -17.64 13.45
C VAL A 157 -17.00 -18.70 13.04
N ALA A 158 -16.58 -19.71 12.26
CA ALA A 158 -17.45 -20.75 11.73
C ALA A 158 -17.83 -21.82 12.78
N LYS A 159 -16.82 -22.36 13.47
CA LYS A 159 -16.97 -23.57 14.29
C LYS A 159 -16.59 -23.38 15.76
N GLY A 160 -16.02 -22.20 16.13
CA GLY A 160 -15.48 -21.94 17.47
C GLY A 160 -14.13 -22.61 17.72
N ASP A 161 -13.38 -22.97 16.67
CA ASP A 161 -12.04 -23.51 16.81
C ASP A 161 -11.06 -22.43 17.29
N THR A 162 -10.59 -22.57 18.52
CA THR A 162 -9.77 -21.58 19.21
C THR A 162 -8.27 -21.79 19.01
N ARG A 163 -7.84 -22.83 18.27
CA ARG A 163 -6.41 -23.22 18.14
C ARG A 163 -5.56 -22.12 17.50
N ARG A 164 -6.11 -21.34 16.58
CA ARG A 164 -5.39 -20.27 15.89
C ARG A 164 -5.50 -18.90 16.58
N LEU A 165 -6.33 -18.76 17.61
CA LEU A 165 -6.53 -17.49 18.30
C LEU A 165 -5.25 -16.88 18.92
N PRO A 166 -4.26 -17.66 19.43
CA PRO A 166 -2.98 -17.08 19.84
C PRO A 166 -2.26 -16.34 18.70
N ALA A 167 -2.26 -16.90 17.50
CA ALA A 167 -1.68 -16.26 16.32
C ALA A 167 -2.49 -15.01 15.88
N VAL A 168 -3.82 -15.04 16.03
CA VAL A 168 -4.68 -13.85 15.82
C VAL A 168 -4.25 -12.73 16.76
N GLY A 169 -4.06 -13.03 18.05
CA GLY A 169 -3.57 -12.04 19.03
C GLY A 169 -2.21 -11.46 18.65
N ALA A 170 -1.24 -12.33 18.33
CA ALA A 170 0.11 -11.90 17.93
C ALA A 170 0.10 -11.02 16.67
N LEU A 171 -0.69 -11.38 15.66
CA LEU A 171 -0.81 -10.62 14.41
C LEU A 171 -1.52 -9.27 14.61
N LEU A 172 -2.52 -9.20 15.49
CA LEU A 172 -3.11 -7.91 15.88
C LEU A 172 -2.10 -7.04 16.63
N GLY A 173 -1.25 -7.64 17.49
CA GLY A 173 -0.12 -6.94 18.12
C GLY A 173 0.87 -6.39 17.09
N LEU A 174 1.19 -7.18 16.06
CA LEU A 174 2.05 -6.75 14.96
C LEU A 174 1.41 -5.62 14.13
N ALA A 175 0.09 -5.69 13.91
CA ALA A 175 -0.65 -4.64 13.23
C ALA A 175 -0.62 -3.31 14.04
N VAL A 176 -0.66 -3.39 15.37
CA VAL A 176 -0.46 -2.22 16.27
C VAL A 176 0.93 -1.64 16.10
N LEU A 177 1.98 -2.47 15.96
CA LEU A 177 3.34 -2.00 15.65
C LEU A 177 3.48 -1.40 14.24
N ALA A 178 2.54 -1.65 13.32
CA ALA A 178 2.52 -1.02 12.01
C ALA A 178 1.87 0.38 12.02
N LYS A 179 0.73 0.56 12.70
CA LYS A 179 -0.04 1.82 12.58
C LYS A 179 -0.80 2.24 13.86
N GLY A 180 -0.34 1.85 15.04
CA GLY A 180 -0.95 2.23 16.32
C GLY A 180 -2.31 1.54 16.56
N LEU A 181 -3.27 2.28 17.11
CA LEU A 181 -4.55 1.71 17.57
C LEU A 181 -5.56 1.38 16.46
N VAL A 182 -5.35 1.82 15.25
CA VAL A 182 -6.27 1.61 14.10
C VAL A 182 -6.69 0.13 13.94
N PRO A 183 -5.76 -0.86 13.94
CA PRO A 183 -6.16 -2.26 13.75
C PRO A 183 -7.02 -2.81 14.89
N VAL A 184 -6.91 -2.27 16.11
CA VAL A 184 -7.78 -2.66 17.23
C VAL A 184 -9.22 -2.23 16.98
N VAL A 185 -9.40 -1.01 16.44
CA VAL A 185 -10.73 -0.53 16.03
C VAL A 185 -11.27 -1.35 14.86
N LEU A 186 -10.46 -1.63 13.84
CA LEU A 186 -10.87 -2.46 12.71
C LEU A 186 -11.24 -3.89 13.09
N ALA A 187 -10.72 -4.41 14.21
CA ALA A 187 -11.03 -5.74 14.74
C ALA A 187 -12.37 -5.81 15.51
N VAL A 188 -13.07 -4.69 15.72
CA VAL A 188 -14.37 -4.63 16.42
C VAL A 188 -15.41 -5.64 15.89
N PRO A 189 -15.49 -5.95 14.57
CA PRO A 189 -16.38 -7.01 14.07
C PRO A 189 -16.22 -8.39 14.74
N LEU A 190 -15.04 -8.71 15.28
CA LEU A 190 -14.82 -9.91 16.07
C LEU A 190 -15.64 -9.92 17.38
N LEU A 191 -15.86 -8.74 17.99
CA LEU A 191 -16.59 -8.59 19.25
C LEU A 191 -18.11 -8.82 19.10
N PHE A 192 -18.65 -8.69 17.91
CA PHE A 192 -20.07 -8.95 17.64
C PHE A 192 -20.40 -10.46 17.46
N ARG A 193 -19.41 -11.33 17.65
CA ARG A 193 -19.62 -12.77 17.59
C ARG A 193 -20.03 -13.31 18.97
N ARG A 194 -20.94 -14.29 19.01
CA ARG A 194 -21.43 -14.89 20.29
C ARG A 194 -20.30 -15.40 21.19
N ARG A 195 -19.16 -15.74 20.61
CA ARG A 195 -17.96 -16.25 21.32
C ARG A 195 -16.90 -15.18 21.61
N ALA A 196 -17.25 -13.90 21.53
CA ALA A 196 -16.33 -12.79 21.80
C ALA A 196 -15.55 -12.92 23.12
N PRO A 197 -16.09 -13.47 24.22
CA PRO A 197 -15.30 -13.69 25.44
C PRO A 197 -14.06 -14.57 25.25
N ASP A 198 -13.97 -15.40 24.22
CA ASP A 198 -12.77 -16.18 23.91
C ASP A 198 -11.59 -15.27 23.56
N LEU A 199 -11.84 -14.08 23.00
CA LEU A 199 -10.82 -13.10 22.61
C LEU A 199 -10.17 -12.42 23.81
N LEU A 200 -10.87 -12.36 24.94
CA LEU A 200 -10.37 -11.77 26.19
C LEU A 200 -9.58 -12.78 27.03
N ARG A 201 -9.51 -14.04 26.62
CA ARG A 201 -8.73 -15.05 27.33
C ARG A 201 -7.23 -14.82 27.15
N GLY A 202 -6.45 -15.20 28.17
CA GLY A 202 -5.00 -15.03 28.19
C GLY A 202 -4.27 -15.58 26.95
N ARG A 203 -4.81 -16.63 26.32
CA ARG A 203 -4.25 -17.20 25.08
C ARG A 203 -4.27 -16.25 23.86
N VAL A 204 -5.09 -15.21 23.87
CA VAL A 204 -5.15 -14.18 22.82
C VAL A 204 -4.47 -12.91 23.29
N VAL A 205 -4.79 -12.48 24.51
CA VAL A 205 -4.29 -11.23 25.10
C VAL A 205 -2.79 -11.31 25.35
N ALA A 206 -2.27 -12.44 25.85
CA ALA A 206 -0.83 -12.56 26.13
C ALA A 206 0.03 -12.45 24.86
N PRO A 207 -0.24 -13.16 23.74
CA PRO A 207 0.51 -12.97 22.50
C PRO A 207 0.34 -11.57 21.90
N PHE A 208 -0.85 -10.98 22.00
CA PHE A 208 -1.08 -9.59 21.57
C PHE A 208 -0.16 -8.62 22.33
N LEU A 209 -0.15 -8.69 23.65
CA LEU A 209 0.68 -7.83 24.50
C LEU A 209 2.16 -8.16 24.35
N ALA A 210 2.54 -9.46 24.23
CA ALA A 210 3.93 -9.86 24.05
C ALA A 210 4.55 -9.30 22.76
N VAL A 211 3.76 -9.12 21.70
CA VAL A 211 4.23 -8.53 20.44
C VAL A 211 4.15 -7.01 20.48
N SER A 212 3.04 -6.43 20.93
CA SER A 212 2.85 -4.97 20.85
C SER A 212 3.54 -4.20 21.96
N LEU A 213 3.39 -4.61 23.22
CA LEU A 213 3.76 -3.83 24.38
C LEU A 213 5.26 -3.55 24.57
N PRO A 214 6.20 -4.50 24.27
CA PRO A 214 7.61 -4.29 24.56
C PRO A 214 8.18 -3.00 23.96
N TRP A 215 7.89 -2.71 22.68
CA TRP A 215 8.39 -1.48 22.07
C TRP A 215 7.82 -0.23 22.75
N TYR A 216 6.54 -0.18 23.02
CA TYR A 216 5.91 0.97 23.69
C TYR A 216 6.47 1.20 25.07
N LEU A 217 6.65 0.13 25.85
CA LEU A 217 7.21 0.20 27.20
C LEU A 217 8.67 0.66 27.18
N LEU A 218 9.52 0.04 26.35
CA LEU A 218 10.93 0.39 26.26
C LEU A 218 11.12 1.81 25.73
N CYS A 219 10.33 2.23 24.73
CA CYS A 219 10.36 3.57 24.19
C CYS A 219 9.95 4.61 25.25
N TYR A 220 8.93 4.30 26.06
CA TYR A 220 8.54 5.15 27.19
C TYR A 220 9.62 5.23 28.26
N LEU A 221 10.19 4.09 28.67
CA LEU A 221 11.26 4.08 29.68
C LEU A 221 12.48 4.90 29.26
N ARG A 222 12.77 4.97 27.97
CA ARG A 222 13.91 5.72 27.41
C ARG A 222 13.61 7.19 27.16
N ASN A 223 12.42 7.53 26.68
CA ASN A 223 12.07 8.88 26.21
C ASN A 223 11.05 9.59 27.12
N GLY A 224 10.57 8.91 28.16
CA GLY A 224 9.70 9.50 29.19
C GLY A 224 8.33 9.96 28.66
N ASN A 225 7.76 10.94 29.35
CA ASN A 225 6.43 11.47 29.08
C ASN A 225 6.30 12.16 27.70
N GLU A 226 7.40 12.61 27.10
CA GLU A 226 7.38 13.20 25.76
C GLU A 226 6.86 12.20 24.72
N PHE A 227 7.34 10.94 24.79
CA PHE A 227 6.84 9.88 23.93
C PHE A 227 5.31 9.71 24.07
N LEU A 228 4.78 9.62 25.30
CA LEU A 228 3.34 9.45 25.52
C LEU A 228 2.53 10.65 25.00
N ARG A 229 3.00 11.86 25.28
CA ARG A 229 2.34 13.10 24.85
C ARG A 229 2.28 13.21 23.33
N VAL A 230 3.41 12.97 22.64
CA VAL A 230 3.47 13.10 21.18
C VAL A 230 2.72 11.94 20.53
N PHE A 231 3.03 10.69 20.90
CA PHE A 231 2.49 9.52 20.22
C PHE A 231 0.98 9.35 20.47
N PHE A 232 0.51 9.33 21.72
CA PHE A 232 -0.90 9.07 22.02
C PHE A 232 -1.76 10.32 21.93
N TRP A 233 -1.34 11.44 22.53
CA TRP A 233 -2.16 12.63 22.57
C TRP A 233 -2.16 13.37 21.21
N GLN A 234 -0.98 13.75 20.70
CA GLN A 234 -0.92 14.57 19.50
C GLN A 234 -1.21 13.75 18.21
N GLN A 235 -0.68 12.53 18.08
CA GLN A 235 -0.76 11.77 16.85
C GLN A 235 -1.96 10.83 16.77
N GLN A 236 -2.53 10.38 17.89
CA GLN A 236 -3.70 9.50 17.90
C GLN A 236 -4.98 10.25 18.25
N LEU A 237 -5.06 10.89 19.41
CA LEU A 237 -6.29 11.49 19.91
C LEU A 237 -6.57 12.88 19.33
N SER A 238 -5.62 13.79 19.28
CA SER A 238 -5.89 15.15 18.78
C SER A 238 -6.25 15.16 17.29
N ARG A 239 -5.70 14.24 16.48
CA ARG A 239 -6.08 14.10 15.07
C ARG A 239 -7.53 13.65 14.86
N LEU A 240 -8.16 13.01 15.84
CA LEU A 240 -9.58 12.67 15.79
C LEU A 240 -10.47 13.88 16.10
N PHE A 241 -9.98 14.82 16.92
CA PHE A 241 -10.78 15.92 17.49
C PHE A 241 -10.35 17.32 17.01
N SER A 242 -9.14 17.49 16.46
CA SER A 242 -8.66 18.81 16.03
C SER A 242 -9.06 19.13 14.58
N GLY A 243 -9.47 20.39 14.37
CA GLY A 243 -9.82 20.90 13.03
C GLY A 243 -8.62 21.18 12.10
N ALA A 244 -7.38 20.91 12.53
CA ALA A 244 -6.17 21.09 11.72
C ALA A 244 -5.96 19.90 10.76
N LEU A 245 -6.87 19.70 9.80
CA LEU A 245 -6.93 18.54 8.92
C LEU A 245 -6.32 18.86 7.57
N LEU A 246 -5.28 18.10 7.20
CA LEU A 246 -4.55 18.27 5.93
C LEU A 246 -5.31 17.69 4.72
N HIS A 247 -6.18 16.67 4.92
CA HIS A 247 -6.82 15.91 3.84
C HIS A 247 -8.33 15.75 4.06
N VAL A 248 -9.05 16.86 4.11
CA VAL A 248 -10.52 16.85 4.21
C VAL A 248 -11.11 16.33 2.90
N ARG A 249 -11.90 15.26 2.97
CA ARG A 249 -12.57 14.63 1.82
C ARG A 249 -14.00 14.27 2.18
N PRO A 250 -14.92 14.21 1.20
CA PRO A 250 -16.32 13.88 1.45
C PRO A 250 -16.49 12.44 1.96
N PRO A 251 -17.60 12.10 2.62
CA PRO A 251 -17.85 10.75 3.17
C PRO A 251 -17.78 9.63 2.13
N TRP A 252 -18.20 9.89 0.89
CA TRP A 252 -18.20 8.93 -0.21
C TRP A 252 -16.82 8.74 -0.90
N PHE A 253 -15.78 9.44 -0.43
CA PHE A 253 -14.43 9.40 -1.02
C PHE A 253 -13.90 7.99 -1.26
N TYR A 254 -14.21 7.05 -0.37
CA TYR A 254 -13.68 5.68 -0.49
C TYR A 254 -14.39 4.82 -1.53
N ILE A 255 -15.57 5.21 -2.03
CA ILE A 255 -16.26 4.47 -3.09
C ILE A 255 -15.41 4.43 -4.37
N PRO A 256 -15.00 5.57 -4.97
CA PRO A 256 -14.13 5.55 -6.14
C PRO A 256 -12.72 5.00 -5.83
N VAL A 257 -12.21 5.15 -4.60
CA VAL A 257 -10.89 4.59 -4.21
C VAL A 257 -10.92 3.06 -4.23
N ILE A 258 -11.95 2.44 -3.64
CA ILE A 258 -12.10 0.97 -3.68
C ILE A 258 -12.37 0.50 -5.11
N ALA A 259 -13.24 1.19 -5.85
CA ALA A 259 -13.56 0.84 -7.23
C ALA A 259 -12.30 0.84 -8.11
N GLY A 260 -11.48 1.89 -8.04
CA GLY A 260 -10.21 1.98 -8.74
C GLY A 260 -9.19 0.96 -8.24
N GLY A 261 -9.11 0.75 -6.93
CA GLY A 261 -8.21 -0.22 -6.31
C GLY A 261 -8.52 -1.67 -6.67
N LEU A 262 -9.78 -2.00 -6.95
CA LEU A 262 -10.21 -3.33 -7.37
C LEU A 262 -10.09 -3.59 -8.88
N LEU A 263 -9.73 -2.60 -9.71
CA LEU A 263 -9.57 -2.82 -11.14
C LEU A 263 -8.55 -3.94 -11.42
N PRO A 264 -8.83 -4.83 -12.39
CA PRO A 264 -10.04 -4.89 -13.23
C PRO A 264 -11.22 -5.67 -12.61
N TRP A 265 -11.12 -6.16 -11.38
CA TRP A 265 -12.01 -7.12 -10.74
C TRP A 265 -13.29 -6.52 -10.12
N LEU A 266 -13.52 -5.22 -10.29
CA LEU A 266 -14.69 -4.51 -9.73
C LEU A 266 -16.04 -5.19 -10.04
N PRO A 267 -16.30 -5.76 -11.27
CA PRO A 267 -17.57 -6.42 -11.54
C PRO A 267 -17.89 -7.58 -10.61
N LEU A 268 -16.87 -8.28 -10.09
CA LEU A 268 -17.05 -9.43 -9.19
C LEU A 268 -17.71 -9.05 -7.84
N VAL A 269 -17.67 -7.76 -7.47
CA VAL A 269 -18.39 -7.27 -6.27
C VAL A 269 -19.90 -7.55 -6.38
N GLY A 270 -20.45 -7.55 -7.59
CA GLY A 270 -21.87 -7.89 -7.83
C GLY A 270 -22.24 -9.33 -7.43
N LEU A 271 -21.28 -10.25 -7.38
CA LEU A 271 -21.50 -11.62 -6.91
C LEU A 271 -21.88 -11.69 -5.43
N LEU A 272 -21.52 -10.70 -4.62
CA LEU A 272 -21.87 -10.63 -3.19
C LEU A 272 -23.38 -10.47 -2.94
N ALA A 273 -24.14 -10.10 -3.97
CA ALA A 273 -25.61 -10.05 -3.90
C ALA A 273 -26.29 -11.44 -3.96
N ARG A 274 -25.52 -12.51 -4.27
CA ARG A 274 -26.10 -13.86 -4.37
C ARG A 274 -26.59 -14.37 -3.01
N PRO A 275 -27.77 -15.01 -2.93
CA PRO A 275 -28.30 -15.54 -1.67
C PRO A 275 -27.39 -16.58 -1.00
N ALA A 276 -26.63 -17.36 -1.77
CA ALA A 276 -25.70 -18.36 -1.26
C ALA A 276 -24.61 -17.75 -0.38
N PHE A 277 -24.08 -16.57 -0.76
CA PHE A 277 -23.09 -15.81 0.00
C PHE A 277 -23.49 -15.63 1.48
N TRP A 278 -24.75 -15.29 1.73
CA TRP A 278 -25.24 -14.96 3.08
C TRP A 278 -25.42 -16.18 4.00
N ARG A 279 -25.26 -17.40 3.45
CA ARG A 279 -25.36 -18.64 4.23
C ARG A 279 -24.04 -19.02 4.92
N ASP A 280 -22.88 -18.59 4.39
CA ASP A 280 -21.59 -18.89 4.99
C ASP A 280 -21.22 -17.82 6.03
N PRO A 281 -21.13 -18.18 7.33
CA PRO A 281 -20.77 -17.23 8.38
C PRO A 281 -19.36 -16.62 8.22
N ARG A 282 -18.46 -17.27 7.47
CA ARG A 282 -17.11 -16.76 7.16
C ARG A 282 -17.19 -15.62 6.15
N CYS A 283 -17.98 -15.78 5.09
CA CYS A 283 -18.22 -14.74 4.09
C CYS A 283 -18.89 -13.51 4.69
N VAL A 284 -19.94 -13.73 5.47
CA VAL A 284 -20.65 -12.67 6.19
C VAL A 284 -19.71 -11.94 7.15
N PHE A 285 -18.83 -12.66 7.86
CA PHE A 285 -17.85 -12.03 8.75
C PHE A 285 -16.85 -11.16 7.98
N LEU A 286 -16.27 -11.67 6.88
CA LEU A 286 -15.33 -10.90 6.04
C LEU A 286 -16.00 -9.63 5.47
N LEU A 287 -17.26 -9.75 5.02
CA LEU A 287 -18.02 -8.58 4.55
C LEU A 287 -18.29 -7.59 5.69
N TRP A 288 -18.58 -8.04 6.90
CA TRP A 288 -18.75 -7.16 8.05
C TRP A 288 -17.45 -6.42 8.39
N CYS A 289 -16.27 -7.07 8.28
CA CYS A 289 -14.99 -6.38 8.41
C CYS A 289 -14.82 -5.27 7.36
N VAL A 290 -15.24 -5.54 6.11
CA VAL A 290 -15.19 -4.54 5.02
C VAL A 290 -16.15 -3.38 5.30
N LEU A 291 -17.42 -3.67 5.58
CA LEU A 291 -18.43 -2.63 5.80
C LEU A 291 -18.14 -1.78 7.03
N PHE A 292 -17.70 -2.40 8.13
CA PHE A 292 -17.31 -1.68 9.33
C PHE A 292 -16.10 -0.77 9.08
N GLY A 293 -15.04 -1.31 8.45
CA GLY A 293 -13.85 -0.52 8.13
C GLY A 293 -14.16 0.63 7.16
N LEU A 294 -15.00 0.39 6.15
CA LEU A 294 -15.46 1.42 5.22
C LEU A 294 -16.25 2.52 5.96
N ALA A 295 -17.21 2.14 6.83
CA ALA A 295 -17.97 3.08 7.63
C ALA A 295 -17.07 3.90 8.56
N PHE A 296 -16.15 3.23 9.29
CA PHE A 296 -15.21 3.88 10.20
C PHE A 296 -14.37 4.95 9.48
N PHE A 297 -13.74 4.62 8.36
CA PHE A 297 -12.94 5.57 7.61
C PHE A 297 -13.77 6.65 6.91
N SER A 298 -15.01 6.34 6.51
CA SER A 298 -15.91 7.32 5.87
C SER A 298 -16.38 8.41 6.83
N VAL A 299 -16.54 8.10 8.11
CA VAL A 299 -16.87 9.08 9.16
C VAL A 299 -15.67 9.96 9.50
N SER A 300 -14.44 9.44 9.40
CA SER A 300 -13.23 10.25 9.63
C SER A 300 -13.16 11.41 8.63
N THR A 301 -12.80 12.60 9.10
CA THR A 301 -12.63 13.79 8.25
C THR A 301 -11.35 13.73 7.41
N ASN A 302 -10.26 13.23 8.01
CA ASN A 302 -8.97 13.07 7.32
C ASN A 302 -8.92 11.72 6.59
N LYS A 303 -8.87 11.75 5.24
CA LYS A 303 -8.96 10.56 4.40
C LYS A 303 -7.78 10.44 3.44
N LEU A 304 -7.11 9.27 3.49
CA LEU A 304 -6.08 8.87 2.52
C LEU A 304 -6.49 7.56 1.83
N PRO A 305 -6.15 7.36 0.55
CA PRO A 305 -6.52 6.15 -0.20
C PRO A 305 -6.07 4.85 0.49
N GLY A 306 -4.89 4.84 1.13
CA GLY A 306 -4.33 3.67 1.80
C GLY A 306 -5.13 3.16 3.00
N TYR A 307 -6.00 3.97 3.59
CA TYR A 307 -6.76 3.55 4.78
C TYR A 307 -7.68 2.36 4.52
N VAL A 308 -8.20 2.22 3.31
CA VAL A 308 -9.10 1.11 2.94
C VAL A 308 -8.36 -0.12 2.40
N LEU A 309 -7.03 -0.08 2.30
CA LEU A 309 -6.24 -1.23 1.85
C LEU A 309 -6.48 -2.49 2.70
N PRO A 310 -6.62 -2.43 4.05
CA PRO A 310 -6.92 -3.60 4.89
C PRO A 310 -8.23 -4.33 4.54
N LEU A 311 -9.12 -3.70 3.76
CA LEU A 311 -10.39 -4.29 3.35
C LEU A 311 -10.27 -5.12 2.06
N VAL A 312 -9.24 -4.86 1.24
CA VAL A 312 -9.06 -5.47 -0.08
C VAL A 312 -8.84 -6.98 -0.01
N PRO A 313 -8.01 -7.55 0.89
CA PRO A 313 -7.85 -9.00 0.98
C PRO A 313 -9.15 -9.74 1.35
N ALA A 314 -9.97 -9.16 2.22
CA ALA A 314 -11.27 -9.75 2.55
C ALA A 314 -12.22 -9.75 1.35
N LEU A 315 -12.27 -8.65 0.57
CA LEU A 315 -13.05 -8.59 -0.68
C LEU A 315 -12.54 -9.61 -1.70
N ALA A 316 -11.23 -9.72 -1.89
CA ALA A 316 -10.66 -10.68 -2.84
C ALA A 316 -11.00 -12.14 -2.46
N ALA A 317 -10.96 -12.47 -1.15
CA ALA A 317 -11.31 -13.80 -0.66
C ALA A 317 -12.76 -14.17 -1.00
N VAL A 318 -13.70 -13.27 -0.69
CA VAL A 318 -15.13 -13.54 -0.95
C VAL A 318 -15.47 -13.49 -2.44
N MET A 319 -14.84 -12.62 -3.24
CA MET A 319 -14.98 -12.59 -4.69
C MET A 319 -14.48 -13.88 -5.34
N GLY A 320 -13.33 -14.40 -4.90
CA GLY A 320 -12.77 -15.65 -5.42
C GLY A 320 -13.66 -16.85 -5.11
N LEU A 321 -14.23 -16.92 -3.88
CA LEU A 321 -15.17 -17.94 -3.51
C LEU A 321 -16.45 -17.87 -4.36
N GLU A 322 -17.09 -16.71 -4.43
CA GLU A 322 -18.34 -16.56 -5.19
C GLU A 322 -18.14 -16.82 -6.69
N LEU A 323 -16.97 -16.45 -7.23
CA LEU A 323 -16.62 -16.77 -8.62
C LEU A 323 -16.46 -18.28 -8.84
N SER A 324 -15.98 -19.02 -7.85
CA SER A 324 -15.89 -20.49 -7.93
C SER A 324 -17.25 -21.19 -7.89
N GLU A 325 -18.23 -20.58 -7.25
CA GLU A 325 -19.56 -21.17 -7.03
C GLU A 325 -20.62 -20.71 -8.04
N VAL A 326 -20.41 -19.59 -8.73
CA VAL A 326 -21.39 -19.08 -9.70
C VAL A 326 -21.55 -20.04 -10.87
N ALA A 327 -22.79 -20.37 -11.27
CA ALA A 327 -23.04 -21.31 -12.35
C ALA A 327 -22.45 -20.83 -13.70
N ASN A 328 -22.57 -19.54 -14.01
CA ASN A 328 -22.02 -18.92 -15.21
C ASN A 328 -21.03 -17.80 -14.85
N PRO A 329 -19.72 -18.04 -14.89
CA PRO A 329 -18.69 -17.03 -14.62
C PRO A 329 -18.44 -16.06 -15.77
N ARG A 330 -18.87 -16.41 -17.02
CA ARG A 330 -18.55 -15.67 -18.25
C ARG A 330 -18.89 -14.18 -18.19
N PRO A 331 -20.11 -13.74 -17.82
CA PRO A 331 -20.44 -12.32 -17.86
C PRO A 331 -19.59 -11.51 -16.88
N TRP A 332 -19.25 -12.07 -15.73
CA TRP A 332 -18.45 -11.41 -14.69
C TRP A 332 -17.00 -11.25 -15.12
N LEU A 333 -16.41 -12.31 -15.66
CA LEU A 333 -15.01 -12.29 -16.13
C LEU A 333 -14.88 -11.50 -17.45
N ALA A 334 -15.89 -11.55 -18.33
CA ALA A 334 -15.91 -10.72 -19.54
C ALA A 334 -16.02 -9.22 -19.18
N ALA A 335 -16.87 -8.87 -18.22
CA ALA A 335 -16.95 -7.51 -17.72
C ALA A 335 -15.62 -7.04 -17.08
N SER A 336 -14.94 -7.91 -16.32
CA SER A 336 -13.60 -7.64 -15.80
C SER A 336 -12.57 -7.48 -16.92
N ALA A 337 -12.63 -8.31 -17.97
CA ALA A 337 -11.78 -8.19 -19.14
C ALA A 337 -11.99 -6.85 -19.88
N LEU A 338 -13.24 -6.40 -20.03
CA LEU A 338 -13.54 -5.10 -20.66
C LEU A 338 -12.97 -3.93 -19.86
N LEU A 339 -12.96 -4.02 -18.51
CA LEU A 339 -12.36 -2.97 -17.67
C LEU A 339 -10.82 -2.87 -17.81
N LEU A 340 -10.17 -3.82 -18.47
CA LEU A 340 -8.76 -3.70 -18.85
C LEU A 340 -8.48 -2.49 -19.75
N VAL A 341 -9.51 -1.91 -20.40
CA VAL A 341 -9.37 -0.67 -21.18
C VAL A 341 -8.85 0.49 -20.31
N ALA A 342 -9.11 0.45 -19.02
CA ALA A 342 -8.62 1.46 -18.08
C ALA A 342 -7.08 1.54 -18.03
N PHE A 343 -6.36 0.44 -18.34
CA PHE A 343 -4.89 0.42 -18.26
C PHE A 343 -4.21 1.18 -19.41
N PRO A 344 -4.49 0.93 -20.70
CA PRO A 344 -3.90 1.72 -21.77
C PRO A 344 -4.35 3.19 -21.73
N VAL A 345 -5.60 3.46 -21.33
CA VAL A 345 -6.06 4.85 -21.11
C VAL A 345 -5.24 5.52 -19.98
N ALA A 346 -5.04 4.82 -18.88
CA ALA A 346 -4.22 5.33 -17.77
C ALA A 346 -2.76 5.55 -18.18
N ALA A 347 -2.17 4.62 -18.95
CA ALA A 347 -0.80 4.76 -19.44
C ALA A 347 -0.62 6.01 -20.33
N GLN A 348 -1.66 6.42 -21.05
CA GLN A 348 -1.66 7.64 -21.86
C GLN A 348 -1.91 8.91 -21.03
N VAL A 349 -2.88 8.86 -20.09
CA VAL A 349 -3.35 10.05 -19.34
C VAL A 349 -2.48 10.38 -18.15
N LEU A 350 -1.99 9.37 -17.42
CA LEU A 350 -1.28 9.59 -16.16
C LEU A 350 0.02 10.39 -16.30
N PRO A 351 0.89 10.16 -17.31
CA PRO A 351 2.12 10.96 -17.46
C PRO A 351 1.81 12.45 -17.61
N ALA A 352 0.86 12.80 -18.48
CA ALA A 352 0.44 14.18 -18.65
C ALA A 352 -0.26 14.73 -17.39
N GLY A 353 -1.07 13.91 -16.71
CA GLY A 353 -1.77 14.28 -15.47
C GLY A 353 -0.84 14.55 -14.31
N VAL A 354 0.25 13.83 -14.21
CA VAL A 354 1.29 14.04 -13.19
C VAL A 354 2.06 15.33 -13.46
N GLY A 355 2.39 15.61 -14.71
CA GLY A 355 3.15 16.82 -15.10
C GLY A 355 2.35 18.11 -15.10
N SER A 356 1.11 18.10 -15.61
CA SER A 356 0.30 19.32 -15.86
C SER A 356 -1.01 19.38 -15.08
N GLY A 357 -1.35 18.33 -14.31
CA GLY A 357 -2.64 18.20 -13.63
C GLY A 357 -3.68 17.43 -14.46
N LEU A 358 -4.48 16.60 -13.78
CA LEU A 358 -5.44 15.69 -14.41
C LEU A 358 -6.47 16.41 -15.30
N SER A 359 -6.89 17.61 -14.93
CA SER A 359 -7.86 18.40 -15.72
C SER A 359 -7.35 18.75 -17.12
N HIS A 360 -6.04 18.91 -17.30
CA HIS A 360 -5.41 19.20 -18.59
C HIS A 360 -5.08 17.92 -19.38
N ALA A 361 -4.95 16.80 -18.70
CA ALA A 361 -4.58 15.53 -19.28
C ALA A 361 -5.77 14.69 -19.79
N LEU A 362 -7.00 15.01 -19.39
CA LEU A 362 -8.23 14.28 -19.77
C LEU A 362 -8.65 14.56 -21.22
N ARG A 363 -7.72 14.39 -22.16
CA ARG A 363 -7.96 14.43 -23.62
C ARG A 363 -7.28 13.22 -24.28
N PRO A 364 -7.67 11.98 -23.88
CA PRO A 364 -7.05 10.79 -24.46
C PRO A 364 -7.39 10.71 -25.95
N GLN A 365 -6.39 10.36 -26.75
CA GLN A 365 -6.58 10.06 -28.17
C GLN A 365 -6.81 8.58 -28.33
N PHE A 366 -7.78 8.20 -29.19
CA PHE A 366 -8.08 6.81 -29.45
C PHE A 366 -6.87 6.09 -30.03
N GLU A 367 -6.56 4.93 -29.46
CA GLU A 367 -5.53 4.00 -29.93
C GLU A 367 -6.14 2.60 -30.12
N TRP A 368 -5.72 1.87 -31.15
CA TRP A 368 -6.20 0.53 -31.44
C TRP A 368 -5.97 -0.46 -30.27
N VAL A 369 -4.97 -0.22 -29.44
CA VAL A 369 -4.69 -1.01 -28.24
C VAL A 369 -5.88 -1.01 -27.26
N TRP A 370 -6.75 0.00 -27.29
CA TRP A 370 -7.96 0.06 -26.46
C TRP A 370 -9.02 -0.98 -26.84
N LEU A 371 -8.89 -1.61 -28.02
CA LEU A 371 -9.78 -2.70 -28.44
C LEU A 371 -9.29 -4.08 -27.96
N LEU A 372 -8.03 -4.22 -27.51
CA LEU A 372 -7.52 -5.49 -26.99
C LEU A 372 -8.39 -6.10 -25.88
N PRO A 373 -8.95 -5.35 -24.92
CA PRO A 373 -9.86 -5.86 -23.91
C PRO A 373 -11.08 -6.59 -24.46
N VAL A 374 -11.57 -6.20 -25.64
CA VAL A 374 -12.68 -6.90 -26.33
C VAL A 374 -12.24 -8.30 -26.77
N LEU A 375 -11.01 -8.43 -27.29
CA LEU A 375 -10.44 -9.74 -27.66
C LEU A 375 -10.23 -10.62 -26.43
N VAL A 376 -9.78 -10.02 -25.29
CA VAL A 376 -9.65 -10.74 -24.03
C VAL A 376 -11.03 -11.22 -23.54
N ALA A 377 -12.05 -10.38 -23.62
CA ALA A 377 -13.42 -10.75 -23.25
C ALA A 377 -13.96 -11.88 -24.15
N ALA A 378 -13.70 -11.83 -25.44
CA ALA A 378 -14.03 -12.94 -26.38
C ALA A 378 -13.30 -14.22 -25.97
N GLY A 379 -12.02 -14.16 -25.69
CA GLY A 379 -11.22 -15.29 -25.17
C GLY A 379 -11.81 -15.88 -23.88
N VAL A 380 -12.22 -15.04 -22.93
CA VAL A 380 -12.93 -15.47 -21.71
C VAL A 380 -14.24 -16.21 -22.05
N CYS A 381 -15.00 -15.72 -23.01
CA CYS A 381 -16.23 -16.37 -23.45
C CYS A 381 -15.96 -17.74 -24.09
N ILE A 382 -14.87 -17.88 -24.87
CA ILE A 382 -14.44 -19.15 -25.48
C ILE A 382 -14.00 -20.15 -24.41
N LEU A 383 -13.23 -19.71 -23.39
CA LEU A 383 -12.83 -20.56 -22.26
C LEU A 383 -14.03 -21.06 -21.44
N GLY A 384 -15.15 -20.40 -21.54
CA GLY A 384 -16.44 -20.84 -21.01
C GLY A 384 -16.44 -20.96 -19.47
N THR A 385 -16.56 -22.21 -18.98
CA THR A 385 -16.63 -22.49 -17.52
C THR A 385 -15.26 -22.74 -16.89
N GLN A 386 -14.17 -22.65 -17.65
CA GLN A 386 -12.79 -22.81 -17.12
C GLN A 386 -12.37 -21.57 -16.33
N ARG A 387 -12.91 -21.41 -15.12
CA ARG A 387 -12.78 -20.20 -14.29
C ARG A 387 -11.32 -19.80 -14.06
N VAL A 388 -10.48 -20.75 -13.67
CA VAL A 388 -9.06 -20.49 -13.38
C VAL A 388 -8.32 -20.00 -14.64
N ALA A 389 -8.52 -20.66 -15.79
CA ALA A 389 -7.89 -20.26 -17.04
C ALA A 389 -8.35 -18.86 -17.50
N ALA A 390 -9.65 -18.58 -17.42
CA ALA A 390 -10.19 -17.28 -17.78
C ALA A 390 -9.70 -16.15 -16.82
N THR A 391 -9.66 -16.42 -15.51
CA THR A 391 -9.11 -15.47 -14.53
C THR A 391 -7.62 -15.26 -14.75
N LEU A 392 -6.85 -16.30 -15.06
CA LEU A 392 -5.43 -16.19 -15.38
C LEU A 392 -5.20 -15.35 -16.64
N LEU A 393 -6.01 -15.53 -17.70
CA LEU A 393 -5.94 -14.71 -18.91
C LEU A 393 -6.11 -13.22 -18.57
N VAL A 394 -7.15 -12.87 -17.79
CA VAL A 394 -7.37 -11.48 -17.36
C VAL A 394 -6.21 -10.98 -16.49
N SER A 395 -5.67 -11.82 -15.60
CA SER A 395 -4.54 -11.49 -14.72
C SER A 395 -3.25 -11.20 -15.52
N VAL A 396 -2.96 -12.00 -16.55
CA VAL A 396 -1.80 -11.76 -17.42
C VAL A 396 -1.94 -10.44 -18.17
N CYS A 397 -3.13 -10.17 -18.73
CA CYS A 397 -3.41 -8.91 -19.40
C CYS A 397 -3.38 -7.70 -18.46
N ALA A 398 -3.90 -7.86 -17.25
CA ALA A 398 -3.78 -6.83 -16.19
C ALA A 398 -2.31 -6.54 -15.84
N THR A 399 -1.49 -7.59 -15.74
CA THR A 399 -0.05 -7.45 -15.49
C THR A 399 0.63 -6.67 -16.61
N ALA A 400 0.35 -7.01 -17.87
CA ALA A 400 0.88 -6.27 -19.02
C ALA A 400 0.45 -4.80 -19.00
N GLY A 401 -0.82 -4.52 -18.68
CA GLY A 401 -1.33 -3.16 -18.53
C GLY A 401 -0.66 -2.38 -17.40
N ILE A 402 -0.44 -2.99 -16.24
CA ILE A 402 0.27 -2.38 -15.12
C ILE A 402 1.73 -2.09 -15.48
N VAL A 403 2.40 -3.00 -16.17
CA VAL A 403 3.77 -2.79 -16.66
C VAL A 403 3.82 -1.62 -17.65
N ALA A 404 2.86 -1.53 -18.58
CA ALA A 404 2.75 -0.41 -19.50
C ALA A 404 2.53 0.93 -18.78
N ILE A 405 1.66 0.98 -17.76
CA ILE A 405 1.47 2.17 -16.90
C ILE A 405 2.78 2.55 -16.22
N LYS A 406 3.49 1.58 -15.62
CA LYS A 406 4.79 1.84 -14.98
C LYS A 406 5.77 2.43 -15.98
N ALA A 407 5.96 1.80 -17.14
CA ALA A 407 6.89 2.25 -18.16
C ALA A 407 6.58 3.68 -18.65
N ALA A 408 5.31 4.02 -18.83
CA ALA A 408 4.89 5.34 -19.28
C ALA A 408 4.97 6.42 -18.18
N THR A 409 4.63 6.07 -16.93
CA THR A 409 4.37 7.06 -15.87
C THR A 409 5.58 7.29 -14.95
N LEU A 410 6.41 6.26 -14.68
CA LEU A 410 7.52 6.39 -13.73
C LEU A 410 8.54 7.48 -14.09
N PRO A 411 8.94 7.66 -15.38
CA PRO A 411 9.88 8.75 -15.75
C PRO A 411 9.31 10.14 -15.42
N GLU A 412 8.01 10.34 -15.64
CA GLU A 412 7.36 11.62 -15.35
C GLU A 412 7.16 11.83 -13.85
N LEU A 413 6.83 10.78 -13.11
CA LEU A 413 6.77 10.82 -11.64
C LEU A 413 8.13 11.17 -11.04
N ASP A 414 9.22 10.61 -11.56
CA ASP A 414 10.57 10.92 -11.07
C ASP A 414 10.92 12.39 -11.31
N ARG A 415 10.51 12.93 -12.47
CA ARG A 415 10.78 14.33 -12.85
C ARG A 415 9.92 15.33 -12.09
N SER A 416 8.63 15.06 -11.92
CA SER A 416 7.64 16.05 -11.46
C SER A 416 7.21 15.88 -9.99
N ALA A 417 7.49 14.72 -9.37
CA ALA A 417 7.03 14.40 -8.02
C ALA A 417 8.14 13.92 -7.06
N SER A 418 9.35 13.62 -7.57
CA SER A 418 10.50 13.17 -6.76
C SER A 418 11.58 14.25 -6.67
N ALA A 419 12.20 14.36 -5.50
CA ALA A 419 13.33 15.26 -5.28
C ALA A 419 14.67 14.70 -5.81
N ARG A 420 14.71 13.44 -6.30
CA ARG A 420 15.94 12.77 -6.76
C ARG A 420 16.64 13.53 -7.88
N GLY A 421 15.90 13.97 -8.89
CA GLY A 421 16.44 14.72 -10.02
C GLY A 421 17.03 16.07 -9.59
N LEU A 422 16.32 16.79 -8.73
CA LEU A 422 16.81 18.05 -8.18
C LEU A 422 18.07 17.86 -7.32
N TRP A 423 18.08 16.83 -6.47
CA TRP A 423 19.25 16.52 -5.65
C TRP A 423 20.49 16.26 -6.51
N ARG A 424 20.39 15.41 -7.54
CA ARG A 424 21.50 15.13 -8.46
C ARG A 424 22.07 16.39 -9.15
N ALA A 425 21.24 17.40 -9.35
CA ALA A 425 21.67 18.67 -9.94
C ALA A 425 22.40 19.58 -8.96
N ILE A 426 22.18 19.42 -7.65
CA ILE A 426 22.73 20.31 -6.62
C ILE A 426 23.76 19.65 -5.69
N GLU A 427 23.89 18.32 -5.68
CA GLU A 427 24.71 17.57 -4.72
C GLU A 427 26.17 18.03 -4.68
N VAL A 428 26.78 18.34 -5.85
CA VAL A 428 28.15 18.83 -5.95
C VAL A 428 28.34 20.24 -5.34
N ARG A 429 27.24 20.98 -5.18
CA ARG A 429 27.21 22.35 -4.66
C ARG A 429 26.38 22.47 -3.38
N ALA A 430 26.09 21.36 -2.71
CA ALA A 430 25.18 21.33 -1.57
C ALA A 430 25.56 22.32 -0.46
N ASP A 431 26.88 22.53 -0.23
CA ASP A 431 27.37 23.49 0.76
C ASP A 431 27.01 24.95 0.45
N SER A 432 26.75 25.26 -0.82
CA SER A 432 26.40 26.59 -1.32
C SER A 432 24.89 26.78 -1.50
N VAL A 433 24.07 25.80 -1.09
CA VAL A 433 22.62 25.78 -1.31
C VAL A 433 21.86 25.92 0.01
N CYS A 434 20.83 26.78 0.01
CA CYS A 434 19.80 26.80 1.05
C CYS A 434 18.42 26.56 0.44
N VAL A 435 17.43 26.28 1.26
CA VAL A 435 16.08 25.98 0.84
C VAL A 435 15.13 27.08 1.31
N ALA A 436 14.46 27.73 0.36
CA ALA A 436 13.50 28.80 0.61
C ALA A 436 12.07 28.26 0.42
N GLY A 437 11.23 28.29 1.47
CA GLY A 437 9.78 28.18 1.42
C GLY A 437 9.14 27.16 0.44
N ILE A 438 9.65 25.91 0.38
CA ILE A 438 9.11 24.85 -0.48
C ILE A 438 8.09 23.95 0.25
N GLN A 439 7.23 23.28 -0.51
CA GLN A 439 6.27 22.32 0.06
C GLN A 439 6.97 21.17 0.81
N ALA A 440 6.36 20.72 1.90
CA ALA A 440 6.91 19.68 2.78
C ALA A 440 7.35 18.41 2.04
N LYS A 441 6.61 17.96 1.01
CA LYS A 441 6.97 16.79 0.20
C LYS A 441 8.36 16.91 -0.44
N TRP A 442 8.68 18.10 -0.94
CA TRP A 442 9.98 18.40 -1.55
C TRP A 442 11.09 18.56 -0.51
N ARG A 443 10.74 19.19 0.63
CA ARG A 443 11.67 19.35 1.74
C ARG A 443 12.12 18.02 2.30
N TYR A 444 11.18 17.10 2.56
CA TYR A 444 11.49 15.76 3.03
C TYR A 444 12.30 14.96 1.99
N GLY A 445 11.93 15.06 0.71
CA GLY A 445 12.65 14.39 -0.37
C GLY A 445 14.09 14.87 -0.51
N LEU A 446 14.33 16.19 -0.52
CA LEU A 446 15.68 16.74 -0.57
C LEU A 446 16.52 16.33 0.64
N ASN A 447 15.97 16.48 1.85
CA ASN A 447 16.66 16.11 3.08
C ASN A 447 16.91 14.60 3.18
N TYR A 448 16.09 13.78 2.51
CA TYR A 448 16.35 12.36 2.40
C TYR A 448 17.62 12.08 1.56
N TYR A 449 17.75 12.69 0.39
CA TYR A 449 18.89 12.47 -0.49
C TYR A 449 20.16 13.14 0.02
N SER A 450 20.08 14.31 0.65
CA SER A 450 21.23 15.00 1.24
C SER A 450 21.72 14.35 2.53
N VAL A 451 20.95 13.43 3.12
CA VAL A 451 21.18 12.79 4.44
C VAL A 451 21.14 13.79 5.59
N THR A 452 21.92 14.86 5.50
CA THR A 452 21.88 16.02 6.43
C THR A 452 20.89 17.05 5.88
N PRO A 453 20.00 17.61 6.72
CA PRO A 453 19.04 18.62 6.27
C PRO A 453 19.76 19.83 5.67
N LEU A 454 19.33 20.24 4.47
CA LEU A 454 19.81 21.47 3.87
C LEU A 454 19.35 22.68 4.71
N PRO A 455 20.18 23.72 4.89
CA PRO A 455 19.85 24.88 5.69
C PRO A 455 18.66 25.65 5.12
N ASP A 456 17.91 26.32 5.98
CA ASP A 456 16.87 27.24 5.58
C ASP A 456 17.50 28.59 5.17
N CYS A 457 17.05 29.17 4.04
CA CYS A 457 17.60 30.45 3.57
C CYS A 457 17.32 31.61 4.51
N GLN A 458 16.27 31.53 5.35
CA GLN A 458 15.97 32.55 6.34
C GLN A 458 16.96 32.57 7.50
N THR A 459 17.49 31.40 7.88
CA THR A 459 18.44 31.28 9.01
C THR A 459 19.90 31.27 8.54
N THR A 460 20.16 30.70 7.37
CA THR A 460 21.51 30.54 6.83
C THR A 460 21.49 30.83 5.34
N PRO A 461 21.51 32.09 4.91
CA PRO A 461 21.53 32.46 3.50
C PRO A 461 22.73 31.86 2.76
N LYS A 462 22.53 31.37 1.55
CA LYS A 462 23.57 30.80 0.67
C LYS A 462 23.47 31.43 -0.72
N PRO A 463 24.56 31.35 -1.52
CA PRO A 463 24.57 31.89 -2.89
C PRO A 463 23.55 31.27 -3.82
N LEU A 464 23.11 30.04 -3.55
CA LEU A 464 22.12 29.31 -4.34
C LEU A 464 20.93 28.97 -3.46
N GLU A 465 19.75 29.15 -4.00
CA GLU A 465 18.49 28.91 -3.30
C GLU A 465 17.61 27.93 -4.05
N VAL A 466 17.10 26.91 -3.36
CA VAL A 466 16.00 26.09 -3.89
C VAL A 466 14.69 26.80 -3.60
N ARG A 467 14.03 27.26 -4.65
CA ARG A 467 12.72 27.96 -4.62
C ARG A 467 11.64 27.11 -5.27
N GLN A 468 10.40 27.39 -4.95
CA GLN A 468 9.24 26.75 -5.58
C GLN A 468 8.18 27.78 -5.94
N THR A 469 7.72 27.70 -7.19
CA THR A 469 6.47 28.37 -7.61
C THR A 469 5.30 27.45 -7.32
N LEU A 470 4.18 28.01 -6.86
CA LEU A 470 2.99 27.24 -6.52
C LEU A 470 2.55 26.36 -7.70
N GLY A 471 2.36 25.05 -7.44
CA GLY A 471 1.94 24.09 -8.44
C GLY A 471 3.06 23.54 -9.35
N GLN A 472 4.29 24.06 -9.25
CA GLN A 472 5.44 23.59 -10.03
C GLN A 472 6.46 22.83 -9.15
N PRO A 473 7.29 21.93 -9.73
CA PRO A 473 8.45 21.39 -9.03
C PRO A 473 9.41 22.53 -8.60
N PRO A 474 10.17 22.35 -7.50
CA PRO A 474 11.20 23.29 -7.10
C PRO A 474 12.33 23.37 -8.14
N TYR A 475 12.99 24.50 -8.16
CA TYR A 475 14.11 24.80 -9.04
C TYR A 475 15.25 25.51 -8.28
N LEU A 476 16.44 25.50 -8.85
CA LEU A 476 17.59 26.21 -8.32
C LEU A 476 17.61 27.64 -8.87
N ALA A 477 17.72 28.62 -7.98
CA ALA A 477 17.85 30.05 -8.30
C ALA A 477 19.15 30.62 -7.73
N SER A 478 19.67 31.71 -8.29
CA SER A 478 20.73 32.49 -7.68
C SER A 478 20.21 33.26 -6.47
N GLY A 479 20.88 33.22 -5.34
CA GLY A 479 20.60 34.01 -4.14
C GLY A 479 20.91 35.49 -4.43
N GLY A 480 19.85 36.28 -4.55
CA GLY A 480 19.92 37.71 -4.89
C GLY A 480 18.70 38.08 -5.75
N ASN A 481 18.30 39.36 -5.80
CA ASN A 481 17.11 39.85 -6.48
C ASN A 481 17.05 39.63 -8.02
N GLY A 482 17.79 38.69 -8.56
CA GLY A 482 17.76 38.30 -9.97
C GLY A 482 17.12 36.94 -10.15
N ASP A 483 15.91 36.91 -10.75
CA ASP A 483 15.18 35.70 -11.14
C ASP A 483 15.84 34.92 -12.29
N THR A 484 17.15 34.67 -12.20
CA THR A 484 17.84 33.82 -13.19
C THR A 484 17.61 32.37 -12.79
N GLN A 485 16.63 31.68 -13.40
CA GLN A 485 16.50 30.24 -13.30
C GLN A 485 17.77 29.59 -13.87
N LEU A 486 18.62 29.09 -13.00
CA LEU A 486 19.71 28.19 -13.38
C LEU A 486 19.05 26.85 -13.72
N GLY A 487 18.87 26.57 -15.01
CA GLY A 487 18.02 25.52 -15.54
C GLY A 487 18.18 24.16 -14.88
N VAL A 488 17.06 23.50 -14.63
CA VAL A 488 17.01 22.06 -14.41
C VAL A 488 17.37 21.38 -15.74
N PRO A 489 18.40 20.49 -15.79
CA PRO A 489 18.69 19.73 -16.99
C PRO A 489 17.49 18.84 -17.33
N GLY A 490 16.80 19.09 -18.43
CA GLY A 490 15.69 18.24 -18.90
C GLY A 490 14.52 18.95 -19.56
N ARG A 491 14.56 20.27 -19.80
CA ARG A 491 13.66 20.94 -20.76
C ARG A 491 14.38 21.06 -22.10
N ARG A 492 14.29 20.05 -22.93
CA ARG A 492 14.30 20.08 -24.40
C ARG A 492 13.22 19.18 -24.91
#